data_51fcb3d2aca88f9412ad71948a5c0664
#
_entry.id   51fcb3d2aca88f9412ad71948a5c0664
#
_cell.length_a   1.000
_cell.length_b   1.000
_cell.length_c   1.000
_cell.angle_alpha   90.00
_cell.angle_beta   90.00
_cell.angle_gamma   90.00
#
_symmetry.space_group_name_H-M   'P 1'
#
loop_
_entity.id
_entity.type
_entity.pdbx_description
1 polymer ?
#
loop_
_entity_poly.entity_id
_entity_poly.type
_entity_poly.pdbx_seq_one_letter_code
_entity_poly.pdbx_strand_id
1 'polypeptide(L)'
;GEFAISDLYATGYNGDLEVTVKETNGKESYFVVPYSSVPQLLREGYSRYSVAAGEIRDTWLKEDPKAVEGTFQYGLFNNFTGYVGGQSAFEGDYAALMTGFAINTRLGALGVDVTRSFTRFEGQPDTAGCGTFCNMSLRISLAKTLPTTGTNFSLIGYRYSSANFYSLSDAVSLKRSIEADEEDFLPERYRERLEANINQTLPAGWGSFYVSGFVGNVWNNEQGRNEKSNFVLGYNNQFGITTWGISLGRTNNDDGDHEDTLYLNVSMPLGHHYEKQARLGANFSYNSEEANFRTSLNGSAGERSQFGFGGYFSQSNTPETNFGMNLSYTGESASGGMTYSQSRDSFMGGVNLNGGVVVHEGGINFVPTLADTIGIVEAKGAEGSRIYPDSQAVIKDNGYGIVGYLVPYKYNEVYADPKGTAYTVEVDDTRRTIVPTSGAAVLIKMDTQANRQSFVRFMQPSGEVIPFGASVLDESHNAIGMVGQNGVAMVALKEGQNVFTLQWKKNKKPAQCGARYVKQGTEDRPTEEEAFKAIEITCINNGATP
;
A
#
# COMPACT_ATOMS: atom_id res chain seq x y z
N GLY A 1 25.88 -16.28 -21.89
CA GLY A 1 26.56 -15.01 -22.12
C GLY A 1 26.29 -14.07 -20.97
N GLU A 2 27.08 -13.03 -20.79
CA GLU A 2 26.85 -12.00 -19.81
C GLU A 2 25.50 -11.30 -20.13
N PHE A 3 24.68 -11.12 -19.14
CA PHE A 3 23.47 -10.33 -19.25
C PHE A 3 23.41 -9.31 -18.10
N ALA A 4 22.94 -8.13 -18.39
CA ALA A 4 22.77 -7.08 -17.40
C ALA A 4 21.28 -6.95 -17.06
N ILE A 5 20.95 -6.97 -15.77
CA ILE A 5 19.61 -6.65 -15.29
C ILE A 5 19.64 -5.17 -14.91
N SER A 6 19.05 -4.32 -15.76
CA SER A 6 19.11 -2.87 -15.62
C SER A 6 17.93 -2.26 -14.87
N ASP A 7 16.85 -3.00 -14.66
CA ASP A 7 15.55 -2.50 -14.22
C ASP A 7 14.99 -3.15 -12.95
N LEU A 8 15.84 -3.78 -12.13
CA LEU A 8 15.42 -4.28 -10.83
C LEU A 8 15.07 -3.11 -9.88
N TYR A 9 13.83 -3.04 -9.43
CA TYR A 9 13.42 -2.16 -8.35
C TYR A 9 13.96 -2.65 -7.01
N ALA A 10 14.35 -1.73 -6.12
CA ALA A 10 14.73 -2.06 -4.76
C ALA A 10 13.54 -2.71 -4.04
N THR A 11 13.57 -4.03 -3.87
CA THR A 11 12.47 -4.81 -3.27
C THR A 11 12.37 -4.67 -1.75
N GLY A 12 13.22 -3.85 -1.16
CA GLY A 12 13.30 -3.54 0.27
C GLY A 12 14.51 -2.67 0.54
N TYR A 13 14.62 -2.15 1.76
CA TYR A 13 15.76 -1.35 2.16
C TYR A 13 16.99 -2.20 2.52
N ASN A 14 16.78 -3.49 2.84
CA ASN A 14 17.85 -4.42 3.20
C ASN A 14 17.41 -5.86 2.93
N GLY A 15 18.32 -6.71 2.45
CA GLY A 15 18.09 -8.13 2.22
C GLY A 15 19.06 -8.70 1.19
N ASP A 16 19.07 -10.01 1.06
CA ASP A 16 19.81 -10.69 0.00
C ASP A 16 18.89 -10.87 -1.22
N LEU A 17 19.42 -10.61 -2.39
CA LEU A 17 18.72 -10.80 -3.66
C LEU A 17 19.07 -12.19 -4.18
N GLU A 18 18.10 -13.09 -4.19
CA GLU A 18 18.26 -14.40 -4.79
C GLU A 18 18.03 -14.29 -6.30
N VAL A 19 19.07 -14.53 -7.08
CA VAL A 19 19.02 -14.49 -8.54
C VAL A 19 19.00 -15.92 -9.05
N THR A 20 17.90 -16.32 -9.67
CA THR A 20 17.77 -17.62 -10.34
C THR A 20 17.96 -17.44 -11.84
N VAL A 21 18.99 -18.08 -12.39
CA VAL A 21 19.24 -18.11 -13.82
C VAL A 21 18.72 -19.43 -14.38
N LYS A 22 17.72 -19.35 -15.25
CA LYS A 22 17.17 -20.50 -15.95
C LYS A 22 17.72 -20.54 -17.38
N GLU A 23 18.55 -21.53 -17.67
CA GLU A 23 19.08 -21.75 -19.01
C GLU A 23 18.06 -22.41 -19.94
N THR A 24 18.23 -22.20 -21.24
CA THR A 24 17.32 -22.77 -22.27
C THR A 24 17.29 -24.32 -22.26
N ASN A 25 18.30 -24.95 -21.68
CA ASN A 25 18.39 -26.42 -21.50
C ASN A 25 17.63 -26.92 -20.24
N GLY A 26 16.97 -25.99 -19.48
CA GLY A 26 16.23 -26.29 -18.25
C GLY A 26 17.09 -26.36 -16.99
N LYS A 27 18.39 -26.12 -17.09
CA LYS A 27 19.28 -26.04 -15.91
C LYS A 27 19.04 -24.73 -15.19
N GLU A 28 18.79 -24.81 -13.89
CA GLU A 28 18.67 -23.66 -13.01
C GLU A 28 19.92 -23.53 -12.14
N SER A 29 20.46 -22.34 -12.08
CA SER A 29 21.51 -21.97 -11.13
C SER A 29 21.07 -20.74 -10.36
N TYR A 30 21.31 -20.75 -9.06
CA TYR A 30 20.98 -19.64 -8.18
C TYR A 30 22.23 -19.12 -7.49
N PHE A 31 22.26 -17.83 -7.28
CA PHE A 31 23.28 -17.18 -6.46
C PHE A 31 22.65 -16.03 -5.70
N VAL A 32 23.22 -15.76 -4.53
CA VAL A 32 22.72 -14.73 -3.63
C VAL A 32 23.60 -13.50 -3.75
N VAL A 33 22.99 -12.36 -4.05
CA VAL A 33 23.66 -11.06 -4.06
C VAL A 33 23.26 -10.32 -2.78
N PRO A 34 24.17 -10.16 -1.81
CA PRO A 34 23.88 -9.42 -0.61
C PRO A 34 23.54 -7.97 -0.97
N TYR A 35 22.37 -7.54 -0.53
CA TYR A 35 21.87 -6.20 -0.80
C TYR A 35 21.55 -5.48 0.52
N SER A 36 22.25 -4.39 0.77
CA SER A 36 21.93 -3.45 1.84
C SER A 36 21.71 -2.08 1.22
N SER A 37 20.62 -1.42 1.57
CA SER A 37 20.37 -0.08 1.05
C SER A 37 20.02 0.89 2.16
N VAL A 38 20.56 2.10 2.08
CA VAL A 38 20.00 3.28 2.72
C VAL A 38 19.02 3.92 1.72
N PRO A 39 18.03 4.71 2.17
CA PRO A 39 17.03 5.31 1.28
C PRO A 39 17.60 6.13 0.12
N GLN A 40 18.87 6.54 0.23
CA GLN A 40 19.58 7.34 -0.77
C GLN A 40 20.21 6.52 -1.89
N LEU A 41 20.37 5.18 -1.76
CA LEU A 41 21.01 4.38 -2.79
C LEU A 41 20.09 4.17 -3.99
N LEU A 42 20.60 4.51 -5.16
CA LEU A 42 20.00 4.29 -6.47
C LEU A 42 20.93 3.44 -7.35
N ARG A 43 20.36 2.80 -8.36
CA ARG A 43 21.13 2.10 -9.38
C ARG A 43 21.79 3.05 -10.34
N GLU A 44 22.79 2.57 -11.02
CA GLU A 44 23.47 3.29 -12.08
C GLU A 44 22.49 3.80 -13.14
N GLY A 45 22.60 5.07 -13.49
CA GLY A 45 21.78 5.73 -14.49
C GLY A 45 20.38 6.16 -14.02
N TYR A 46 19.93 5.74 -12.82
CA TYR A 46 18.64 6.17 -12.29
C TYR A 46 18.74 7.49 -11.52
N SER A 47 17.72 8.32 -11.69
CA SER A 47 17.57 9.56 -10.94
C SER A 47 16.26 9.58 -10.16
N ARG A 48 16.28 10.26 -9.03
CA ARG A 48 15.09 10.61 -8.24
C ARG A 48 15.14 12.09 -7.92
N TYR A 49 14.03 12.76 -8.11
CA TYR A 49 13.90 14.16 -7.76
C TYR A 49 12.57 14.39 -7.03
N SER A 50 12.56 15.43 -6.21
CA SER A 50 11.37 15.90 -5.50
C SER A 50 11.42 17.41 -5.45
N VAL A 51 10.29 18.06 -5.68
CA VAL A 51 10.11 19.50 -5.51
C VAL A 51 8.80 19.71 -4.79
N ALA A 52 8.83 20.49 -3.70
CA ALA A 52 7.64 20.89 -2.97
C ALA A 52 7.67 22.39 -2.72
N ALA A 53 6.51 23.01 -2.75
CA ALA A 53 6.32 24.42 -2.40
C ALA A 53 4.99 24.58 -1.66
N GLY A 54 4.96 25.44 -0.66
CA GLY A 54 3.77 25.62 0.17
C GLY A 54 3.97 26.70 1.23
N GLU A 55 3.04 26.76 2.16
CA GLU A 55 3.08 27.63 3.34
C GLU A 55 3.28 26.77 4.59
N ILE A 56 4.18 27.22 5.46
CA ILE A 56 4.40 26.61 6.78
C ILE A 56 3.29 27.11 7.69
N ARG A 57 2.39 26.21 8.10
CA ARG A 57 1.31 26.54 9.03
C ARG A 57 1.76 26.29 10.46
N ASP A 58 1.90 27.35 11.21
CA ASP A 58 2.14 27.31 12.64
C ASP A 58 1.26 28.37 13.31
N THR A 59 0.36 27.93 14.19
CA THR A 59 -0.62 28.82 14.88
C THR A 59 0.02 29.86 15.79
N TRP A 60 1.29 29.76 16.06
CA TRP A 60 2.06 30.64 16.92
C TRP A 60 2.88 31.68 16.15
N LEU A 61 2.99 31.55 14.83
CA LEU A 61 3.60 32.57 13.98
C LEU A 61 2.56 33.64 13.62
N LYS A 62 3.03 34.89 13.48
CA LYS A 62 2.16 36.02 13.06
C LYS A 62 1.68 35.89 11.62
N GLU A 63 2.52 35.30 10.77
CA GLU A 63 2.25 35.07 9.35
C GLU A 63 2.74 33.66 8.95
N ASP A 64 2.01 32.99 8.07
CA ASP A 64 2.40 31.68 7.51
C ASP A 64 3.48 31.87 6.43
N PRO A 65 4.76 31.55 6.69
CA PRO A 65 5.83 31.80 5.72
C PRO A 65 5.79 30.81 4.57
N LYS A 66 6.05 31.30 3.36
CA LYS A 66 6.21 30.46 2.18
C LYS A 66 7.53 29.71 2.25
N ALA A 67 7.48 28.44 1.83
CA ALA A 67 8.64 27.57 1.77
C ALA A 67 8.69 26.83 0.43
N VAL A 68 9.91 26.57 -0.02
CA VAL A 68 10.19 25.74 -1.19
C VAL A 68 11.34 24.80 -0.86
N GLU A 69 11.23 23.55 -1.30
CA GLU A 69 12.30 22.56 -1.18
C GLU A 69 12.45 21.77 -2.48
N GLY A 70 13.66 21.29 -2.73
CA GLY A 70 13.96 20.42 -3.84
C GLY A 70 15.09 19.46 -3.51
N THR A 71 14.99 18.22 -4.01
CA THR A 71 16.04 17.22 -3.91
C THR A 71 16.29 16.58 -5.25
N PHE A 72 17.53 16.19 -5.49
CA PHE A 72 17.94 15.44 -6.66
C PHE A 72 18.97 14.38 -6.24
N GLN A 73 18.77 13.14 -6.71
CA GLN A 73 19.63 12.01 -6.45
C GLN A 73 19.94 11.32 -7.79
N TYR A 74 21.17 10.86 -7.96
CA TYR A 74 21.61 10.17 -9.15
C TYR A 74 22.54 9.01 -8.83
N GLY A 75 22.22 7.82 -9.34
CA GLY A 75 23.06 6.62 -9.26
C GLY A 75 24.20 6.71 -10.26
N LEU A 76 25.42 7.02 -9.78
CA LEU A 76 26.61 7.11 -10.60
C LEU A 76 27.16 5.72 -10.96
N PHE A 77 27.06 4.78 -10.01
CA PHE A 77 27.41 3.37 -10.17
C PHE A 77 26.41 2.53 -9.37
N ASN A 78 26.34 1.24 -9.62
CA ASN A 78 25.43 0.34 -8.90
C ASN A 78 25.60 0.31 -7.37
N ASN A 79 26.74 0.75 -6.88
CA ASN A 79 27.06 0.82 -5.46
C ASN A 79 27.30 2.24 -4.96
N PHE A 80 27.11 3.27 -5.79
CA PHE A 80 27.39 4.65 -5.43
C PHE A 80 26.34 5.62 -5.99
N THR A 81 25.75 6.42 -5.10
CA THR A 81 24.76 7.46 -5.43
C THR A 81 25.21 8.79 -4.88
N GLY A 82 25.21 9.82 -5.70
CA GLY A 82 25.34 11.22 -5.26
C GLY A 82 23.97 11.86 -5.10
N TYR A 83 23.85 12.78 -4.15
CA TYR A 83 22.62 13.54 -3.97
C TYR A 83 22.87 14.96 -3.50
N VAL A 84 21.93 15.84 -3.88
CA VAL A 84 21.91 17.25 -3.48
C VAL A 84 20.48 17.64 -3.11
N GLY A 85 20.34 18.62 -2.23
CA GLY A 85 19.05 19.16 -1.85
C GLY A 85 19.17 20.60 -1.40
N GLY A 86 18.06 21.32 -1.51
CA GLY A 86 17.98 22.72 -1.05
C GLY A 86 16.58 23.03 -0.57
N GLN A 87 16.49 23.93 0.40
CA GLN A 87 15.23 24.48 0.90
C GLN A 87 15.39 25.95 1.23
N SER A 88 14.30 26.70 1.08
CA SER A 88 14.25 28.12 1.46
C SER A 88 12.88 28.45 2.02
N ALA A 89 12.85 29.31 3.01
CA ALA A 89 11.62 29.76 3.66
C ALA A 89 11.77 31.21 4.14
N PHE A 90 10.68 31.80 4.67
CA PHE A 90 10.66 33.15 5.22
C PHE A 90 11.20 34.20 4.22
N GLU A 91 10.72 34.14 2.97
CA GLU A 91 11.11 35.05 1.88
C GLU A 91 12.64 35.11 1.61
N GLY A 92 13.38 34.08 2.04
CA GLY A 92 14.83 33.98 1.88
C GLY A 92 15.63 34.22 3.17
N ASP A 93 14.98 34.55 4.28
CA ASP A 93 15.65 34.71 5.60
C ASP A 93 16.14 33.37 6.15
N TYR A 94 15.59 32.26 5.64
CA TYR A 94 16.11 30.91 5.86
C TYR A 94 16.42 30.23 4.52
N ALA A 95 17.61 29.66 4.41
CA ALA A 95 17.99 28.78 3.31
C ALA A 95 18.91 27.67 3.80
N ALA A 96 18.80 26.47 3.22
CA ALA A 96 19.73 25.38 3.48
C ALA A 96 20.07 24.63 2.20
N LEU A 97 21.33 24.19 2.11
CA LEU A 97 21.86 23.38 1.02
C LEU A 97 22.50 22.12 1.58
N MET A 98 22.16 20.98 1.01
CA MET A 98 22.68 19.67 1.37
C MET A 98 23.37 19.04 0.18
N THR A 99 24.50 18.40 0.41
CA THR A 99 25.14 17.49 -0.56
C THR A 99 25.66 16.27 0.15
N GLY A 100 25.60 15.13 -0.52
CA GLY A 100 26.04 13.88 0.06
C GLY A 100 26.20 12.76 -0.95
N PHE A 101 26.64 11.64 -0.44
CA PHE A 101 26.72 10.40 -1.19
C PHE A 101 26.35 9.20 -0.33
N ALA A 102 25.92 8.14 -1.00
CA ALA A 102 25.68 6.84 -0.39
C ALA A 102 26.46 5.77 -1.16
N ILE A 103 27.06 4.84 -0.43
CA ILE A 103 27.85 3.74 -0.99
C ILE A 103 27.45 2.42 -0.33
N ASN A 104 27.27 1.38 -1.15
CA ASN A 104 27.09 0.02 -0.66
C ASN A 104 28.43 -0.68 -0.51
N THR A 105 28.72 -1.17 0.70
CA THR A 105 29.98 -1.83 1.03
C THR A 105 29.73 -3.21 1.64
N ARG A 106 30.76 -4.02 1.78
CA ARG A 106 30.67 -5.32 2.50
C ARG A 106 30.27 -5.16 3.97
N LEU A 107 30.54 -4.02 4.58
CA LEU A 107 30.16 -3.73 5.97
C LEU A 107 28.71 -3.23 6.10
N GLY A 108 28.09 -2.86 4.99
CA GLY A 108 26.75 -2.30 4.92
C GLY A 108 26.67 -1.11 3.98
N ALA A 109 25.50 -0.52 3.90
CA ALA A 109 25.25 0.71 3.17
C ALA A 109 25.61 1.92 4.04
N LEU A 110 26.56 2.71 3.57
CA LEU A 110 27.06 3.92 4.24
C LEU A 110 26.56 5.16 3.49
N GLY A 111 25.98 6.11 4.21
CA GLY A 111 25.62 7.43 3.71
C GLY A 111 26.39 8.50 4.45
N VAL A 112 26.86 9.51 3.73
CA VAL A 112 27.51 10.69 4.30
C VAL A 112 26.97 11.94 3.63
N ASP A 113 26.53 12.91 4.40
CA ASP A 113 26.08 14.19 3.89
C ASP A 113 26.45 15.37 4.79
N VAL A 114 26.56 16.50 4.15
CA VAL A 114 26.81 17.80 4.77
C VAL A 114 25.69 18.75 4.37
N THR A 115 25.10 19.39 5.35
CA THR A 115 24.09 20.43 5.16
C THR A 115 24.64 21.75 5.67
N ARG A 116 24.47 22.81 4.92
CA ARG A 116 24.75 24.18 5.35
C ARG A 116 23.47 24.98 5.38
N SER A 117 23.15 25.62 6.52
CA SER A 117 21.99 26.48 6.67
C SER A 117 22.39 27.93 6.88
N PHE A 118 21.54 28.82 6.44
CA PHE A 118 21.66 30.27 6.61
C PHE A 118 20.36 30.78 7.21
N THR A 119 20.43 31.40 8.36
CA THR A 119 19.26 31.96 9.06
C THR A 119 19.59 33.42 9.40
N ARG A 120 18.69 34.35 9.04
CA ARG A 120 18.87 35.77 9.26
C ARG A 120 17.55 36.40 9.68
N PHE A 121 17.19 36.28 10.94
CA PHE A 121 16.02 36.95 11.48
C PHE A 121 16.39 38.21 12.24
N GLU A 122 15.61 39.27 12.10
CA GLU A 122 15.74 40.47 12.92
C GLU A 122 15.51 40.10 14.40
N GLY A 123 16.39 40.51 15.29
CA GLY A 123 16.35 40.11 16.70
C GLY A 123 17.03 38.78 17.01
N GLN A 124 17.60 38.09 16.02
CA GLN A 124 18.35 36.87 16.29
C GLN A 124 19.56 37.12 17.15
N PRO A 125 19.78 36.33 18.24
CA PRO A 125 20.97 36.50 19.10
C PRO A 125 22.26 36.37 18.29
N ASP A 126 23.19 37.31 18.52
CA ASP A 126 24.48 37.31 17.86
C ASP A 126 25.35 36.18 18.46
N THR A 127 25.59 35.15 17.69
CA THR A 127 26.44 34.03 18.08
C THR A 127 27.88 34.33 17.70
N ALA A 128 28.50 35.20 18.43
CA ALA A 128 29.90 35.57 18.25
C ALA A 128 30.83 34.36 18.47
N GLY A 129 31.75 34.15 17.55
CA GLY A 129 32.85 33.18 17.72
C GLY A 129 32.81 31.96 16.83
N CYS A 130 32.04 31.99 15.76
CA CYS A 130 31.92 30.90 14.82
C CYS A 130 33.07 30.87 13.79
N GLY A 131 33.86 29.79 13.75
CA GLY A 131 34.96 29.59 12.79
C GLY A 131 34.46 29.08 11.40
N THR A 132 35.37 28.51 10.61
CA THR A 132 35.14 28.11 9.21
C THR A 132 34.00 27.11 9.01
N PHE A 133 33.60 26.38 10.05
CA PHE A 133 32.55 25.35 10.01
C PHE A 133 31.19 25.80 10.56
N CYS A 134 30.94 27.09 10.58
CA CYS A 134 29.66 27.65 11.00
C CYS A 134 28.52 27.26 10.11
N ASN A 135 27.34 27.12 10.70
CA ASN A 135 26.10 26.79 9.99
C ASN A 135 26.10 25.43 9.26
N MET A 136 26.93 24.50 9.72
CA MET A 136 27.06 23.18 9.07
C MET A 136 26.61 22.05 9.98
N SER A 137 25.99 21.04 9.35
CA SER A 137 25.69 19.75 9.95
C SER A 137 26.29 18.64 9.09
N LEU A 138 27.03 17.73 9.72
CA LEU A 138 27.54 16.50 9.13
C LEU A 138 26.69 15.33 9.63
N ARG A 139 26.24 14.46 8.72
CA ARG A 139 25.56 13.21 9.06
C ARG A 139 26.27 12.02 8.41
N ILE A 140 26.47 10.97 9.20
CA ILE A 140 26.99 9.68 8.74
C ILE A 140 25.96 8.61 9.14
N SER A 141 25.56 7.77 8.25
CA SER A 141 24.61 6.68 8.48
C SER A 141 25.16 5.35 7.95
N LEU A 142 24.90 4.27 8.68
CA LEU A 142 25.28 2.90 8.30
C LEU A 142 24.09 1.97 8.55
N ALA A 143 23.76 1.15 7.58
CA ALA A 143 22.72 0.12 7.71
C ALA A 143 23.22 -1.22 7.18
N LYS A 144 22.91 -2.30 7.91
CA LYS A 144 23.25 -3.67 7.54
C LYS A 144 22.18 -4.65 7.96
N THR A 145 21.76 -5.51 7.05
CA THR A 145 20.93 -6.68 7.35
C THR A 145 21.79 -7.93 7.21
N LEU A 146 21.65 -8.85 8.16
CA LEU A 146 22.29 -10.16 8.18
C LEU A 146 21.19 -11.24 8.15
N PRO A 147 20.74 -11.69 6.96
CA PRO A 147 19.63 -12.62 6.83
C PRO A 147 19.90 -13.98 7.48
N THR A 148 21.15 -14.45 7.46
CA THR A 148 21.57 -15.72 8.04
C THR A 148 21.37 -15.81 9.55
N THR A 149 21.45 -14.67 10.24
CA THR A 149 21.26 -14.59 11.69
C THR A 149 19.91 -13.95 12.08
N GLY A 150 19.17 -13.40 11.11
CA GLY A 150 17.95 -12.63 11.37
C GLY A 150 18.20 -11.28 12.05
N THR A 151 19.43 -10.74 11.91
CA THR A 151 19.83 -9.49 12.56
C THR A 151 19.70 -8.33 11.58
N ASN A 152 18.94 -7.31 11.96
CA ASN A 152 18.90 -6.03 11.29
C ASN A 152 19.60 -4.99 12.16
N PHE A 153 20.64 -4.41 11.63
CA PHE A 153 21.40 -3.38 12.29
C PHE A 153 21.30 -2.09 11.50
N SER A 154 20.84 -1.03 12.14
CA SER A 154 20.83 0.32 11.60
C SER A 154 21.51 1.23 12.63
N LEU A 155 22.72 1.62 12.33
CA LEU A 155 23.38 2.71 13.01
C LEU A 155 23.02 3.97 12.23
N ILE A 156 22.00 4.65 12.64
CA ILE A 156 21.66 5.93 12.05
C ILE A 156 22.47 6.97 12.75
N GLY A 157 23.52 7.34 12.10
CA GLY A 157 24.08 8.62 12.20
C GLY A 157 24.70 9.05 13.48
N TYR A 158 25.93 9.17 13.34
CA TYR A 158 26.61 10.29 13.96
C TYR A 158 26.17 11.57 13.24
N ARG A 159 25.53 12.49 13.95
CA ARG A 159 25.24 13.83 13.47
C ARG A 159 26.05 14.80 14.33
N TYR A 160 26.84 15.64 13.68
CA TYR A 160 27.47 16.80 14.29
C TYR A 160 26.87 18.05 13.67
N SER A 161 26.46 19.02 14.48
CA SER A 161 25.96 20.30 14.01
C SER A 161 26.68 21.45 14.76
N SER A 162 27.09 22.44 13.99
CA SER A 162 27.71 23.66 14.58
C SER A 162 26.66 24.49 15.32
N ALA A 163 27.15 25.41 16.19
CA ALA A 163 26.28 26.21 17.04
C ALA A 163 25.25 27.07 16.29
N ASN A 164 25.58 27.49 15.06
CA ASN A 164 24.71 28.32 14.22
C ASN A 164 23.98 27.54 13.12
N PHE A 165 23.98 26.23 13.21
CA PHE A 165 23.17 25.41 12.32
C PHE A 165 21.74 25.33 12.85
N TYR A 166 20.79 25.75 12.03
CA TYR A 166 19.36 25.60 12.27
C TYR A 166 18.76 24.72 11.16
N SER A 167 18.00 23.72 11.53
CA SER A 167 17.08 23.06 10.59
C SER A 167 15.89 23.99 10.30
N LEU A 168 15.05 23.65 9.33
CA LEU A 168 13.84 24.45 9.06
C LEU A 168 12.92 24.51 10.30
N SER A 169 12.74 23.39 11.00
CA SER A 169 11.95 23.35 12.25
C SER A 169 12.57 24.20 13.36
N ASP A 170 13.89 24.19 13.49
CA ASP A 170 14.57 25.06 14.47
C ASP A 170 14.42 26.54 14.10
N ALA A 171 14.46 26.88 12.80
CA ALA A 171 14.25 28.24 12.32
C ALA A 171 12.81 28.72 12.57
N VAL A 172 11.81 27.85 12.38
CA VAL A 172 10.41 28.16 12.75
C VAL A 172 10.29 28.43 14.25
N SER A 173 10.86 27.56 15.09
CA SER A 173 10.85 27.73 16.55
C SER A 173 11.58 28.99 16.99
N LEU A 174 12.72 29.31 16.36
CA LEU A 174 13.45 30.54 16.62
C LEU A 174 12.63 31.78 16.22
N LYS A 175 12.00 31.77 15.06
CA LYS A 175 11.16 32.89 14.60
C LYS A 175 10.00 33.12 15.55
N ARG A 176 9.37 32.05 16.02
CA ARG A 176 8.28 32.08 17.00
C ARG A 176 8.72 32.72 18.31
N SER A 177 9.88 32.33 18.87
CA SER A 177 10.37 32.92 20.13
C SER A 177 10.70 34.40 19.97
N ILE A 178 11.26 34.80 18.84
CA ILE A 178 11.53 36.24 18.54
C ILE A 178 10.21 37.03 18.45
N GLU A 179 9.17 36.47 17.79
CA GLU A 179 7.87 37.15 17.65
C GLU A 179 7.07 37.21 18.95
N ALA A 180 7.30 36.27 19.86
CA ALA A 180 6.68 36.25 21.20
C ALA A 180 7.43 37.14 22.21
N ASP A 181 8.57 37.73 21.85
CA ASP A 181 9.47 38.49 22.73
C ASP A 181 9.97 37.67 23.93
N GLU A 182 10.14 36.35 23.68
CA GLU A 182 10.70 35.41 24.67
C GLU A 182 12.20 35.29 24.48
N GLU A 183 12.96 36.26 25.02
CA GLU A 183 14.43 36.36 24.86
C GLU A 183 15.18 35.11 25.38
N ASP A 184 14.60 34.36 26.32
CA ASP A 184 15.24 33.21 26.95
C ASP A 184 14.91 31.86 26.27
N PHE A 185 14.02 31.81 25.27
CA PHE A 185 13.63 30.59 24.63
C PHE A 185 14.32 30.37 23.28
N LEU A 186 15.54 29.85 23.33
CA LEU A 186 16.19 29.33 22.12
C LEU A 186 15.81 27.85 21.88
N PRO A 187 15.49 27.47 20.63
CA PRO A 187 15.18 26.07 20.33
C PRO A 187 16.37 25.19 20.69
N GLU A 188 16.06 24.09 21.35
CA GLU A 188 17.05 23.11 21.75
C GLU A 188 17.59 22.38 20.52
N ARG A 189 18.91 22.42 20.29
CA ARG A 189 19.57 21.86 19.12
C ARG A 189 20.69 20.92 19.51
N TYR A 190 20.71 19.73 18.89
CA TYR A 190 21.81 18.80 19.12
C TYR A 190 23.10 19.29 18.49
N ARG A 191 24.15 19.37 19.31
CA ARG A 191 25.52 19.52 18.88
C ARG A 191 26.04 18.26 18.23
N GLU A 192 25.84 17.11 18.89
CA GLU A 192 26.17 15.80 18.40
C GLU A 192 25.10 14.81 18.86
N ARG A 193 24.83 13.82 18.02
CA ARG A 193 23.87 12.76 18.33
C ARG A 193 24.31 11.47 17.65
N LEU A 194 24.45 10.42 18.45
CA LEU A 194 24.67 9.06 17.99
C LEU A 194 23.40 8.26 18.25
N GLU A 195 22.86 7.64 17.23
CA GLU A 195 21.64 6.84 17.30
C GLU A 195 21.88 5.44 16.72
N ALA A 196 21.38 4.41 17.41
CA ALA A 196 21.48 3.03 16.98
C ALA A 196 20.15 2.29 17.16
N ASN A 197 19.81 1.45 16.16
CA ASN A 197 18.68 0.53 16.22
C ASN A 197 19.16 -0.86 15.81
N ILE A 198 18.87 -1.85 16.63
CA ILE A 198 19.19 -3.26 16.40
C ILE A 198 17.90 -4.06 16.56
N ASN A 199 17.58 -4.88 15.59
CA ASN A 199 16.49 -5.84 15.67
C ASN A 199 17.04 -7.24 15.43
N GLN A 200 16.74 -8.16 16.31
CA GLN A 200 17.17 -9.55 16.26
C GLN A 200 15.96 -10.47 16.26
N THR A 201 15.69 -11.11 15.13
CA THR A 201 14.70 -12.19 15.05
C THR A 201 15.32 -13.49 15.58
N LEU A 202 14.63 -14.14 16.48
CA LEU A 202 15.06 -15.40 17.07
C LEU A 202 14.58 -16.60 16.24
N PRO A 203 15.36 -17.69 16.16
CA PRO A 203 14.96 -18.89 15.43
C PRO A 203 13.76 -19.59 16.09
N ALA A 204 13.11 -20.49 15.34
CA ALA A 204 12.03 -21.34 15.80
C ALA A 204 10.80 -20.62 16.41
N GLY A 205 10.52 -19.38 15.98
CA GLY A 205 9.34 -18.64 16.46
C GLY A 205 9.46 -18.09 17.88
N TRP A 206 10.67 -18.02 18.42
CA TRP A 206 10.96 -17.44 19.74
C TRP A 206 10.82 -15.91 19.78
N GLY A 207 10.25 -15.29 18.72
CA GLY A 207 9.99 -13.87 18.67
C GLY A 207 11.20 -13.03 18.25
N SER A 208 11.24 -11.78 18.68
CA SER A 208 12.31 -10.84 18.34
C SER A 208 12.64 -9.90 19.50
N PHE A 209 13.94 -9.63 19.66
CA PHE A 209 14.43 -8.53 20.50
C PHE A 209 14.72 -7.31 19.65
N TYR A 210 14.51 -6.15 20.23
CA TYR A 210 15.02 -4.90 19.66
C TYR A 210 15.65 -4.03 20.74
N VAL A 211 16.69 -3.33 20.32
CA VAL A 211 17.35 -2.28 21.11
C VAL A 211 17.40 -1.05 20.24
N SER A 212 16.89 0.05 20.75
CA SER A 212 17.00 1.34 20.10
C SER A 212 17.44 2.39 21.11
N GLY A 213 18.17 3.39 20.66
CA GLY A 213 18.53 4.49 21.54
C GLY A 213 19.42 5.50 20.89
N PHE A 214 19.56 6.61 21.56
CA PHE A 214 20.50 7.65 21.21
C PHE A 214 21.19 8.23 22.45
N VAL A 215 22.37 8.77 22.20
CA VAL A 215 23.07 9.71 23.10
C VAL A 215 23.42 10.96 22.31
N GLY A 216 23.29 12.12 22.93
CA GLY A 216 23.62 13.37 22.28
C GLY A 216 23.85 14.50 23.26
N ASN A 217 24.58 15.48 22.80
CA ASN A 217 24.81 16.76 23.52
C ASN A 217 24.06 17.86 22.80
N VAL A 218 23.52 18.78 23.56
CA VAL A 218 22.78 19.94 23.04
C VAL A 218 23.57 21.24 23.17
N TRP A 219 23.26 22.19 22.30
CA TRP A 219 23.76 23.57 22.40
C TRP A 219 22.86 24.41 23.32
N ASN A 220 23.40 25.38 23.98
CA ASN A 220 22.70 26.45 24.71
C ASN A 220 21.98 25.99 26.00
N ASN A 221 22.62 25.13 26.79
CA ASN A 221 22.14 24.90 28.13
C ASN A 221 23.01 25.64 29.16
N GLU A 222 22.41 26.56 29.91
CA GLU A 222 23.09 27.35 30.95
C GLU A 222 23.43 26.54 32.20
N GLN A 223 22.84 25.34 32.37
CA GLN A 223 22.95 24.56 33.60
C GLN A 223 24.07 23.52 33.62
N GLY A 224 24.91 23.47 32.60
CA GLY A 224 26.21 22.77 32.63
C GLY A 224 26.21 21.26 32.34
N ARG A 225 25.08 20.60 32.20
CA ARG A 225 24.94 19.27 31.64
C ARG A 225 24.13 19.33 30.35
N ASN A 226 24.81 19.06 29.25
CA ASN A 226 24.20 19.16 27.91
C ASN A 226 23.91 17.76 27.30
N GLU A 227 23.96 16.70 28.10
CA GLU A 227 23.83 15.34 27.63
C GLU A 227 22.40 14.84 27.77
N LYS A 228 21.82 14.38 26.65
CA LYS A 228 20.54 13.68 26.59
C LYS A 228 20.74 12.28 26.07
N SER A 229 20.03 11.33 26.62
CA SER A 229 20.03 9.97 26.11
C SER A 229 18.67 9.31 26.29
N ASN A 230 18.35 8.42 25.35
CA ASN A 230 17.19 7.56 25.42
C ASN A 230 17.58 6.16 24.98
N PHE A 231 17.19 5.17 25.73
CA PHE A 231 17.41 3.76 25.42
C PHE A 231 16.13 2.99 25.63
N VAL A 232 15.80 2.12 24.67
CA VAL A 232 14.67 1.21 24.74
C VAL A 232 15.14 -0.20 24.42
N LEU A 233 14.83 -1.14 25.29
CA LEU A 233 14.99 -2.58 25.08
C LEU A 233 13.61 -3.20 25.03
N GLY A 234 13.31 -3.95 23.98
CA GLY A 234 12.02 -4.61 23.87
C GLY A 234 12.11 -6.04 23.35
N TYR A 235 11.08 -6.78 23.65
CA TYR A 235 10.88 -8.15 23.17
C TYR A 235 9.45 -8.35 22.74
N ASN A 236 9.25 -8.95 21.56
CA ASN A 236 7.94 -9.28 21.00
C ASN A 236 7.88 -10.77 20.68
N ASN A 237 6.74 -11.38 20.97
CA ASN A 237 6.50 -12.77 20.62
C ASN A 237 5.01 -13.01 20.32
N GLN A 238 4.73 -14.19 19.79
CA GLN A 238 3.38 -14.67 19.52
C GLN A 238 3.17 -16.03 20.19
N PHE A 239 2.09 -16.14 20.94
CA PHE A 239 1.64 -17.41 21.51
C PHE A 239 0.25 -17.74 20.97
N GLY A 240 0.18 -18.78 20.13
CA GLY A 240 -1.03 -19.12 19.39
C GLY A 240 -1.46 -17.95 18.48
N ILE A 241 -2.66 -17.42 18.70
CA ILE A 241 -3.21 -16.29 17.97
C ILE A 241 -2.91 -14.93 18.64
N THR A 242 -2.35 -14.95 19.85
CA THR A 242 -2.10 -13.76 20.65
C THR A 242 -0.68 -13.27 20.45
N THR A 243 -0.53 -12.00 20.08
CA THR A 243 0.76 -11.32 20.06
C THR A 243 0.93 -10.50 21.34
N TRP A 244 2.14 -10.49 21.87
CA TRP A 244 2.46 -9.72 23.06
C TRP A 244 3.87 -9.14 22.97
N GLY A 245 4.10 -8.07 23.71
CA GLY A 245 5.40 -7.44 23.77
C GLY A 245 5.60 -6.74 25.11
N ILE A 246 6.87 -6.62 25.47
CA ILE A 246 7.33 -5.86 26.63
C ILE A 246 8.48 -4.98 26.19
N SER A 247 8.50 -3.73 26.64
CA SER A 247 9.68 -2.87 26.49
C SER A 247 9.96 -2.06 27.73
N LEU A 248 11.25 -1.85 27.95
CA LEU A 248 11.81 -1.05 29.02
C LEU A 248 12.56 0.11 28.38
N GLY A 249 12.29 1.31 28.82
CA GLY A 249 12.97 2.52 28.36
C GLY A 249 13.58 3.30 29.52
N ARG A 250 14.66 4.01 29.22
CA ARG A 250 15.22 5.03 30.09
C ARG A 250 15.56 6.25 29.27
N THR A 251 15.03 7.38 29.70
CA THR A 251 15.37 8.70 29.16
C THR A 251 16.11 9.48 30.24
N ASN A 252 17.26 10.03 29.89
CA ASN A 252 17.97 10.96 30.73
C ASN A 252 17.89 12.35 30.10
N ASN A 253 17.44 13.30 30.88
CA ASN A 253 17.34 14.71 30.52
C ASN A 253 18.60 15.46 30.91
N ASP A 254 18.76 16.65 30.37
CA ASP A 254 19.91 17.54 30.60
C ASP A 254 20.00 18.11 32.04
N ASP A 255 18.88 18.15 32.77
CA ASP A 255 18.82 18.54 34.19
C ASP A 255 19.37 17.45 35.15
N GLY A 256 19.64 16.26 34.61
CA GLY A 256 20.13 15.08 35.35
C GLY A 256 19.02 14.18 35.89
N ASP A 257 17.76 14.52 35.61
CA ASP A 257 16.64 13.67 35.92
C ASP A 257 16.54 12.53 34.89
N HIS A 258 16.04 11.41 35.34
CA HIS A 258 15.80 10.26 34.48
C HIS A 258 14.36 9.78 34.61
N GLU A 259 13.82 9.34 33.50
CA GLU A 259 12.49 8.74 33.40
C GLU A 259 12.62 7.29 32.95
N ASP A 260 12.18 6.37 33.78
CA ASP A 260 12.08 4.94 33.45
C ASP A 260 10.68 4.62 32.96
N THR A 261 10.59 3.93 31.83
CA THR A 261 9.33 3.53 31.23
C THR A 261 9.22 2.01 31.11
N LEU A 262 8.07 1.47 31.43
CA LEU A 262 7.67 0.11 31.14
C LEU A 262 6.45 0.15 30.22
N TYR A 263 6.52 -0.58 29.12
CA TYR A 263 5.40 -0.72 28.20
C TYR A 263 5.10 -2.22 27.98
N LEU A 264 3.84 -2.59 28.16
CA LEU A 264 3.32 -3.93 27.89
C LEU A 264 2.20 -3.82 26.86
N ASN A 265 2.21 -4.68 25.87
CA ASN A 265 1.14 -4.78 24.89
C ASN A 265 0.70 -6.23 24.69
N VAL A 266 -0.59 -6.43 24.54
CA VAL A 266 -1.20 -7.71 24.19
C VAL A 266 -2.24 -7.44 23.11
N SER A 267 -2.27 -8.28 22.09
CA SER A 267 -3.25 -8.16 21.02
C SER A 267 -3.73 -9.54 20.58
N MET A 268 -5.04 -9.71 20.48
CA MET A 268 -5.69 -10.96 20.15
C MET A 268 -6.78 -10.73 19.09
N PRO A 269 -6.77 -11.49 17.98
CA PRO A 269 -7.88 -11.48 17.04
C PRO A 269 -9.10 -12.17 17.66
N LEU A 270 -10.29 -11.62 17.40
CA LEU A 270 -11.57 -12.16 17.82
C LEU A 270 -12.33 -12.71 16.63
N GLY A 271 -12.76 -13.96 16.66
CA GLY A 271 -13.53 -14.62 15.60
C GLY A 271 -12.78 -15.73 14.87
N HIS A 272 -13.52 -16.53 14.10
CA HIS A 272 -13.01 -17.73 13.44
C HIS A 272 -12.75 -17.54 11.93
N HIS A 273 -13.16 -16.41 11.32
CA HIS A 273 -12.99 -16.13 9.90
C HIS A 273 -11.87 -15.11 9.70
N TYR A 274 -10.84 -15.48 8.96
CA TYR A 274 -9.67 -14.63 8.68
C TYR A 274 -10.00 -13.29 8.01
N GLU A 275 -11.13 -13.19 7.32
CA GLU A 275 -11.51 -12.00 6.54
C GLU A 275 -12.29 -10.92 7.33
N LYS A 276 -12.83 -11.25 8.51
CA LYS A 276 -13.71 -10.35 9.30
C LYS A 276 -13.35 -10.40 10.77
N GLN A 277 -12.07 -10.19 11.10
CA GLN A 277 -11.63 -10.29 12.49
C GLN A 277 -11.61 -8.92 13.16
N ALA A 278 -12.37 -8.80 14.23
CA ALA A 278 -12.09 -7.77 15.21
C ALA A 278 -10.82 -8.15 15.98
N ARG A 279 -10.06 -7.16 16.39
CA ARG A 279 -8.85 -7.32 17.20
C ARG A 279 -9.01 -6.58 18.52
N LEU A 280 -8.89 -7.32 19.59
CA LEU A 280 -8.84 -6.76 20.96
C LEU A 280 -7.38 -6.48 21.31
N GLY A 281 -7.10 -5.27 21.76
CA GLY A 281 -5.79 -4.83 22.24
C GLY A 281 -5.87 -4.38 23.69
N ALA A 282 -4.84 -4.65 24.45
CA ALA A 282 -4.62 -4.08 25.77
C ALA A 282 -3.18 -3.59 25.88
N ASN A 283 -3.02 -2.37 26.32
CA ASN A 283 -1.71 -1.74 26.51
C ASN A 283 -1.63 -1.21 27.94
N PHE A 284 -0.50 -1.42 28.56
CA PHE A 284 -0.16 -0.83 29.84
C PHE A 284 1.15 -0.08 29.67
N SER A 285 1.19 1.18 30.07
CA SER A 285 2.41 1.97 30.16
C SER A 285 2.57 2.53 31.55
N TYR A 286 3.78 2.49 32.03
CA TYR A 286 4.17 3.08 33.31
C TYR A 286 5.44 3.91 33.09
N ASN A 287 5.43 5.12 33.54
CA ASN A 287 6.62 5.95 33.68
C ASN A 287 6.77 6.34 35.16
N SER A 288 7.80 7.12 35.49
CA SER A 288 8.12 7.48 36.88
C SER A 288 6.98 8.18 37.63
N GLU A 289 6.00 8.75 36.93
CA GLU A 289 4.92 9.55 37.50
C GLU A 289 3.53 8.98 37.19
N GLU A 290 3.37 8.37 36.03
CA GLU A 290 2.06 7.99 35.51
C GLU A 290 1.98 6.52 35.10
N ALA A 291 0.89 5.88 35.50
CA ALA A 291 0.47 4.57 34.99
C ALA A 291 -0.77 4.74 34.11
N ASN A 292 -0.71 4.27 32.88
CA ASN A 292 -1.83 4.33 31.94
C ASN A 292 -2.17 2.92 31.46
N PHE A 293 -3.46 2.60 31.50
CA PHE A 293 -4.03 1.39 30.93
C PHE A 293 -4.97 1.76 29.79
N ARG A 294 -4.79 1.15 28.63
CA ARG A 294 -5.65 1.34 27.47
C ARG A 294 -6.09 0.02 26.87
N THR A 295 -7.40 -0.12 26.67
CA THR A 295 -7.96 -1.21 25.88
C THR A 295 -8.56 -0.68 24.59
N SER A 296 -8.49 -1.49 23.53
CA SER A 296 -9.02 -1.10 22.21
C SER A 296 -9.63 -2.29 21.50
N LEU A 297 -10.67 -2.02 20.73
CA LEU A 297 -11.29 -2.97 19.82
C LEU A 297 -11.32 -2.35 18.43
N ASN A 298 -10.73 -3.03 17.45
CA ASN A 298 -10.71 -2.56 16.07
C ASN A 298 -11.11 -3.72 15.15
N GLY A 299 -11.81 -3.42 14.08
CA GLY A 299 -12.24 -4.46 13.15
C GLY A 299 -12.80 -3.91 11.86
N SER A 300 -13.19 -4.85 11.01
CA SER A 300 -13.91 -4.55 9.77
C SER A 300 -15.17 -5.40 9.64
N ALA A 301 -16.14 -4.89 8.90
CA ALA A 301 -17.41 -5.54 8.65
C ALA A 301 -17.85 -5.32 7.20
N GLY A 302 -18.83 -6.13 6.74
CA GLY A 302 -19.30 -6.13 5.38
C GLY A 302 -18.65 -7.21 4.53
N GLU A 303 -19.25 -7.56 3.40
CA GLU A 303 -18.77 -8.64 2.52
C GLU A 303 -17.39 -8.35 1.94
N ARG A 304 -17.10 -7.06 1.66
CA ARG A 304 -15.83 -6.55 1.13
C ARG A 304 -14.99 -5.81 2.18
N SER A 305 -15.29 -6.00 3.47
CA SER A 305 -14.66 -5.24 4.57
C SER A 305 -14.77 -3.71 4.41
N GLN A 306 -15.86 -3.26 3.78
CA GLN A 306 -16.07 -1.85 3.46
C GLN A 306 -16.33 -0.96 4.68
N PHE A 307 -16.76 -1.53 5.80
CA PHE A 307 -16.94 -0.81 7.06
C PHE A 307 -15.75 -1.11 7.98
N GLY A 308 -15.05 -0.08 8.42
CA GLY A 308 -14.06 -0.16 9.47
C GLY A 308 -14.61 0.44 10.74
N PHE A 309 -14.31 -0.14 11.89
CA PHE A 309 -14.67 0.39 13.19
C PHE A 309 -13.53 0.24 14.18
N GLY A 310 -13.45 1.18 15.09
CA GLY A 310 -12.50 1.14 16.19
C GLY A 310 -13.05 1.89 17.40
N GLY A 311 -12.61 1.47 18.57
CA GLY A 311 -12.88 2.16 19.81
C GLY A 311 -11.80 1.89 20.82
N TYR A 312 -11.56 2.83 21.71
CA TYR A 312 -10.64 2.65 22.81
C TYR A 312 -11.16 3.32 24.08
N PHE A 313 -10.72 2.77 25.17
CA PHE A 313 -10.87 3.33 26.50
C PHE A 313 -9.49 3.36 27.15
N SER A 314 -9.12 4.46 27.76
CA SER A 314 -7.88 4.56 28.52
C SER A 314 -8.11 5.27 29.84
N GLN A 315 -7.40 4.81 30.84
CA GLN A 315 -7.44 5.34 32.20
C GLN A 315 -6.04 5.47 32.75
N SER A 316 -5.75 6.60 33.35
CA SER A 316 -4.52 6.90 34.04
C SER A 316 -4.72 6.90 35.56
N ASN A 317 -3.62 6.78 36.34
CA ASN A 317 -3.61 7.02 37.78
C ASN A 317 -3.84 8.50 38.13
N THR A 318 -3.52 9.42 37.22
CA THR A 318 -4.09 10.77 37.23
C THR A 318 -5.58 10.65 36.84
N PRO A 319 -6.51 11.46 37.39
CA PRO A 319 -7.95 11.26 37.13
C PRO A 319 -8.35 11.61 35.70
N GLU A 320 -7.62 11.11 34.73
CA GLU A 320 -7.88 11.29 33.29
C GLU A 320 -8.40 9.99 32.68
N THR A 321 -9.64 10.05 32.26
CA THR A 321 -10.29 8.99 31.49
C THR A 321 -10.48 9.49 30.08
N ASN A 322 -10.00 8.73 29.11
CA ASN A 322 -10.15 9.05 27.70
C ASN A 322 -10.90 7.92 26.98
N PHE A 323 -11.85 8.33 26.16
CA PHE A 323 -12.60 7.43 25.29
C PHE A 323 -12.51 7.94 23.86
N GLY A 324 -12.41 7.04 22.90
CA GLY A 324 -12.47 7.41 21.50
C GLY A 324 -13.06 6.31 20.63
N MET A 325 -13.66 6.72 19.53
CA MET A 325 -14.17 5.82 18.50
C MET A 325 -13.90 6.37 17.12
N ASN A 326 -13.77 5.46 16.16
CA ASN A 326 -13.70 5.78 14.74
C ASN A 326 -14.56 4.81 13.94
N LEU A 327 -15.19 5.33 12.92
CA LEU A 327 -15.94 4.58 11.92
C LEU A 327 -15.45 5.01 10.56
N SER A 328 -15.31 4.06 9.65
CA SER A 328 -14.91 4.33 8.26
C SER A 328 -15.74 3.49 7.31
N TYR A 329 -15.94 4.02 6.12
CA TYR A 329 -16.59 3.33 5.02
C TYR A 329 -15.75 3.54 3.76
N THR A 330 -15.39 2.44 3.10
CA THR A 330 -14.71 2.48 1.80
C THR A 330 -15.63 1.88 0.76
N GLY A 331 -16.23 2.76 -0.03
CA GLY A 331 -17.09 2.38 -1.15
C GLY A 331 -16.29 2.19 -2.43
N GLU A 332 -17.00 2.01 -3.53
CA GLU A 332 -16.39 1.81 -4.86
C GLU A 332 -15.88 3.11 -5.50
N SER A 333 -16.34 4.26 -5.04
CA SER A 333 -16.05 5.55 -5.66
C SER A 333 -15.42 6.57 -4.71
N ALA A 334 -15.62 6.39 -3.41
CA ALA A 334 -15.10 7.27 -2.37
C ALA A 334 -14.97 6.51 -1.06
N SER A 335 -14.16 7.03 -0.15
CA SER A 335 -14.06 6.59 1.23
C SER A 335 -14.30 7.75 2.17
N GLY A 336 -14.87 7.47 3.34
CA GLY A 336 -15.11 8.47 4.35
C GLY A 336 -14.96 7.92 5.74
N GLY A 337 -14.75 8.78 6.71
CA GLY A 337 -14.60 8.38 8.09
C GLY A 337 -15.11 9.45 9.07
N MET A 338 -15.41 8.98 10.25
CA MET A 338 -15.80 9.80 11.41
C MET A 338 -14.93 9.39 12.58
N THR A 339 -14.45 10.35 13.31
CA THR A 339 -13.70 10.15 14.55
C THR A 339 -14.34 10.95 15.66
N TYR A 340 -14.34 10.39 16.84
CA TYR A 340 -14.76 11.07 18.06
C TYR A 340 -13.81 10.68 19.18
N SER A 341 -13.36 11.64 19.95
CA SER A 341 -12.62 11.40 21.18
C SER A 341 -13.07 12.37 22.27
N GLN A 342 -13.07 11.88 23.48
CA GLN A 342 -13.44 12.64 24.66
C GLN A 342 -12.42 12.37 25.76
N SER A 343 -11.93 13.43 26.35
CA SER A 343 -11.20 13.44 27.61
C SER A 343 -12.07 14.11 28.69
N ARG A 344 -11.51 14.26 29.88
CA ARG A 344 -12.22 14.87 31.01
C ARG A 344 -12.80 16.26 30.69
N ASP A 345 -11.99 17.11 30.06
CA ASP A 345 -12.29 18.54 29.89
C ASP A 345 -12.42 18.95 28.43
N SER A 346 -12.28 18.01 27.49
CA SER A 346 -12.33 18.32 26.06
C SER A 346 -12.93 17.18 25.25
N PHE A 347 -13.53 17.52 24.11
CA PHE A 347 -13.92 16.56 23.10
C PHE A 347 -13.44 17.02 21.73
N MET A 348 -13.17 16.06 20.87
CA MET A 348 -12.80 16.32 19.48
C MET A 348 -13.63 15.41 18.57
N GLY A 349 -14.19 15.98 17.52
CA GLY A 349 -14.88 15.27 16.46
C GLY A 349 -14.30 15.63 15.11
N GLY A 350 -14.18 14.64 14.23
CA GLY A 350 -13.68 14.85 12.88
C GLY A 350 -14.46 14.03 11.87
N VAL A 351 -14.60 14.57 10.66
CA VAL A 351 -15.14 13.87 9.49
C VAL A 351 -14.16 14.06 8.36
N ASN A 352 -13.85 12.98 7.66
CA ASN A 352 -13.01 13.01 6.46
C ASN A 352 -13.73 12.33 5.29
N LEU A 353 -13.47 12.84 4.09
CA LEU A 353 -13.90 12.26 2.83
C LEU A 353 -12.70 12.24 1.88
N ASN A 354 -12.46 11.09 1.26
CA ASN A 354 -11.36 10.90 0.32
C ASN A 354 -11.87 10.25 -0.95
N GLY A 355 -11.20 10.54 -2.05
CA GLY A 355 -11.46 9.93 -3.34
C GLY A 355 -10.55 10.49 -4.40
N GLY A 356 -10.51 9.82 -5.54
CA GLY A 356 -9.77 10.22 -6.72
C GLY A 356 -10.65 10.18 -7.96
N VAL A 357 -10.23 10.89 -8.98
CA VAL A 357 -10.88 10.92 -10.29
C VAL A 357 -9.86 10.47 -11.34
N VAL A 358 -10.23 9.48 -12.13
CA VAL A 358 -9.43 9.00 -13.25
C VAL A 358 -10.20 9.27 -14.55
N VAL A 359 -9.58 10.05 -15.44
CA VAL A 359 -10.10 10.35 -16.77
C VAL A 359 -9.33 9.54 -17.79
N HIS A 360 -10.02 8.78 -18.61
CA HIS A 360 -9.43 7.89 -19.60
C HIS A 360 -10.33 7.77 -20.84
N GLU A 361 -9.91 7.02 -21.85
CA GLU A 361 -10.61 6.87 -23.13
C GLU A 361 -12.07 6.42 -22.96
N GLY A 362 -12.38 5.59 -21.97
CA GLY A 362 -13.74 5.12 -21.68
C GLY A 362 -14.59 6.05 -20.83
N GLY A 363 -14.09 7.24 -20.45
CA GLY A 363 -14.83 8.23 -19.65
C GLY A 363 -14.17 8.56 -18.32
N ILE A 364 -14.98 8.74 -17.29
CA ILE A 364 -14.55 9.18 -15.96
C ILE A 364 -14.93 8.10 -14.93
N ASN A 365 -13.95 7.69 -14.13
CA ASN A 365 -14.16 6.81 -13.00
C ASN A 365 -13.76 7.49 -11.69
N PHE A 366 -14.59 7.35 -10.67
CA PHE A 366 -14.28 7.75 -9.30
C PHE A 366 -13.75 6.56 -8.52
N VAL A 367 -12.76 6.77 -7.68
CA VAL A 367 -12.09 5.73 -6.89
C VAL A 367 -11.92 6.16 -5.43
N PRO A 368 -11.99 5.24 -4.47
CA PRO A 368 -11.83 5.59 -3.05
C PRO A 368 -10.39 5.96 -2.69
N THR A 369 -9.43 5.42 -3.42
CA THR A 369 -8.00 5.65 -3.20
C THR A 369 -7.30 5.72 -4.56
N LEU A 370 -6.39 6.67 -4.71
CA LEU A 370 -5.61 6.88 -5.91
C LEU A 370 -4.14 7.02 -5.53
N ALA A 371 -3.31 6.07 -5.96
CA ALA A 371 -1.86 6.12 -5.85
C ALA A 371 -1.22 6.63 -7.15
N ASP A 372 0.09 6.83 -7.13
CA ASP A 372 0.84 7.29 -8.30
C ASP A 372 0.85 6.27 -9.46
N THR A 373 0.78 4.97 -9.14
CA THR A 373 0.79 3.88 -10.14
C THR A 373 -0.51 3.11 -10.07
N ILE A 374 -1.27 3.12 -11.15
CA ILE A 374 -2.63 2.60 -11.21
C ILE A 374 -2.86 1.69 -12.41
N GLY A 375 -3.91 0.86 -12.33
CA GLY A 375 -4.42 0.04 -13.42
C GLY A 375 -5.79 0.51 -13.90
N ILE A 376 -5.94 0.68 -15.21
CA ILE A 376 -7.22 0.94 -15.86
C ILE A 376 -7.62 -0.37 -16.54
N VAL A 377 -8.62 -1.06 -15.99
CA VAL A 377 -9.09 -2.34 -16.50
C VAL A 377 -10.25 -2.10 -17.46
N GLU A 378 -10.08 -2.50 -18.71
CA GLU A 378 -11.14 -2.53 -19.72
C GLU A 378 -11.70 -3.94 -19.82
N ALA A 379 -13.00 -4.11 -19.51
CA ALA A 379 -13.73 -5.37 -19.58
C ALA A 379 -15.20 -5.10 -19.96
N LYS A 380 -15.41 -4.67 -21.21
CA LYS A 380 -16.74 -4.31 -21.71
C LYS A 380 -17.67 -5.51 -21.73
N GLY A 381 -18.85 -5.35 -21.16
CA GLY A 381 -19.83 -6.43 -20.99
C GLY A 381 -19.70 -7.19 -19.67
N ALA A 382 -18.64 -6.95 -18.89
CA ALA A 382 -18.43 -7.54 -17.57
C ALA A 382 -18.74 -6.54 -16.43
N GLU A 383 -19.70 -5.62 -16.64
CA GLU A 383 -20.12 -4.65 -15.64
C GLU A 383 -20.58 -5.35 -14.36
N GLY A 384 -20.12 -4.86 -13.22
CA GLY A 384 -20.36 -5.46 -11.90
C GLY A 384 -19.29 -6.48 -11.47
N SER A 385 -18.40 -6.94 -12.37
CA SER A 385 -17.24 -7.76 -12.00
C SER A 385 -16.35 -7.06 -11.01
N ARG A 386 -15.93 -7.78 -9.97
CA ARG A 386 -14.92 -7.32 -9.01
C ARG A 386 -13.53 -7.46 -9.61
N ILE A 387 -12.67 -6.51 -9.33
CA ILE A 387 -11.28 -6.51 -9.79
C ILE A 387 -10.35 -6.69 -8.59
N TYR A 388 -9.53 -7.72 -8.64
CA TYR A 388 -8.49 -7.95 -7.65
C TYR A 388 -7.13 -7.45 -8.18
N PRO A 389 -6.22 -7.03 -7.30
CA PRO A 389 -6.22 -7.19 -5.84
C PRO A 389 -7.02 -6.12 -5.06
N ASP A 390 -7.64 -5.14 -5.73
CA ASP A 390 -8.40 -4.09 -5.04
C ASP A 390 -9.83 -4.58 -4.74
N SER A 391 -10.13 -4.86 -3.49
CA SER A 391 -11.42 -5.41 -3.05
C SER A 391 -12.62 -4.48 -3.30
N GLN A 392 -12.38 -3.19 -3.55
CA GLN A 392 -13.41 -2.20 -3.82
C GLN A 392 -13.56 -1.88 -5.32
N ALA A 393 -12.58 -2.26 -6.13
CA ALA A 393 -12.62 -2.02 -7.56
C ALA A 393 -13.67 -2.92 -8.25
N VAL A 394 -14.49 -2.30 -9.09
CA VAL A 394 -15.55 -2.97 -9.89
C VAL A 394 -15.51 -2.40 -11.30
N ILE A 395 -15.84 -3.22 -12.29
CA ILE A 395 -16.13 -2.73 -13.63
C ILE A 395 -17.45 -1.94 -13.60
N LYS A 396 -17.39 -0.68 -13.94
CA LYS A 396 -18.53 0.24 -13.98
C LYS A 396 -19.32 0.10 -15.29
N ASP A 397 -20.46 0.78 -15.39
CA ASP A 397 -21.34 0.75 -16.56
C ASP A 397 -20.68 1.22 -17.86
N ASN A 398 -19.56 1.95 -17.76
CA ASN A 398 -18.75 2.33 -18.92
C ASN A 398 -17.83 1.21 -19.43
N GLY A 399 -17.85 0.02 -18.81
CA GLY A 399 -17.00 -1.12 -19.15
C GLY A 399 -15.57 -1.02 -18.61
N TYR A 400 -15.30 -0.06 -17.70
CA TYR A 400 -13.99 0.15 -17.11
C TYR A 400 -14.03 0.08 -15.59
N GLY A 401 -12.94 -0.40 -15.00
CA GLY A 401 -12.70 -0.37 -13.56
C GLY A 401 -11.28 0.08 -13.26
N ILE A 402 -11.06 0.66 -12.10
CA ILE A 402 -9.76 1.19 -11.71
C ILE A 402 -9.21 0.41 -10.54
N VAL A 403 -8.00 -0.11 -10.68
CA VAL A 403 -7.16 -0.59 -9.58
C VAL A 403 -6.36 0.60 -9.09
N GLY A 404 -6.75 1.14 -7.94
CA GLY A 404 -6.22 2.40 -7.42
C GLY A 404 -4.77 2.36 -6.97
N TYR A 405 -4.16 1.17 -6.93
CA TYR A 405 -2.77 0.98 -6.52
C TYR A 405 -2.16 -0.25 -7.21
N LEU A 406 -1.02 -0.05 -7.85
CA LEU A 406 -0.14 -1.11 -8.37
C LEU A 406 1.27 -0.92 -7.82
N VAL A 407 1.96 -2.02 -7.55
CA VAL A 407 3.35 -1.97 -7.09
C VAL A 407 4.26 -1.79 -8.29
N PRO A 408 4.96 -0.66 -8.42
CA PRO A 408 5.85 -0.43 -9.55
C PRO A 408 7.02 -1.42 -9.54
N TYR A 409 7.47 -1.80 -10.74
CA TYR A 409 8.60 -2.71 -11.00
C TYR A 409 8.46 -4.11 -10.40
N LYS A 410 7.25 -4.51 -10.05
CA LYS A 410 6.92 -5.88 -9.58
C LYS A 410 5.82 -6.48 -10.41
N TYR A 411 5.75 -7.80 -10.39
CA TYR A 411 4.62 -8.52 -10.94
C TYR A 411 3.35 -8.18 -10.15
N ASN A 412 2.39 -7.56 -10.81
CA ASN A 412 1.05 -7.34 -10.29
C ASN A 412 0.11 -8.27 -11.04
N GLU A 413 -0.61 -9.07 -10.31
CA GLU A 413 -1.63 -9.94 -10.85
C GLU A 413 -2.99 -9.26 -10.70
N VAL A 414 -3.59 -8.90 -11.82
CA VAL A 414 -4.91 -8.26 -11.86
C VAL A 414 -5.88 -9.25 -12.50
N TYR A 415 -6.96 -9.56 -11.82
CA TYR A 415 -8.00 -10.44 -12.35
C TYR A 415 -9.40 -9.92 -12.04
N ALA A 416 -10.35 -10.21 -12.94
CA ALA A 416 -11.75 -9.93 -12.74
C ALA A 416 -12.46 -11.20 -12.23
N ASP A 417 -13.19 -11.07 -11.12
CA ASP A 417 -14.06 -12.12 -10.60
C ASP A 417 -15.43 -11.95 -11.24
N PRO A 418 -15.90 -12.94 -12.02
CA PRO A 418 -17.21 -12.86 -12.64
C PRO A 418 -18.38 -12.90 -11.64
N LYS A 419 -18.10 -13.14 -10.37
CA LYS A 419 -19.12 -13.09 -9.31
C LYS A 419 -19.67 -11.66 -9.17
N GLY A 420 -20.91 -11.48 -9.58
CA GLY A 420 -21.58 -10.17 -9.61
C GLY A 420 -21.86 -9.64 -11.01
N THR A 421 -21.35 -10.32 -12.06
CA THR A 421 -21.81 -10.11 -13.43
C THR A 421 -23.16 -10.76 -13.66
N ALA A 422 -23.88 -10.29 -14.70
CA ALA A 422 -25.01 -11.04 -15.20
C ALA A 422 -24.55 -12.45 -15.61
N TYR A 423 -25.32 -13.49 -15.27
CA TYR A 423 -25.04 -14.91 -15.56
C TYR A 423 -24.75 -15.23 -17.04
N THR A 424 -24.78 -14.24 -17.88
CA THR A 424 -24.70 -14.33 -19.33
C THR A 424 -23.36 -13.89 -19.91
N VAL A 425 -22.40 -13.51 -19.07
CA VAL A 425 -21.10 -13.01 -19.52
C VAL A 425 -20.01 -14.01 -19.15
N GLU A 426 -19.31 -14.51 -20.14
CA GLU A 426 -18.10 -15.31 -19.98
C GLU A 426 -16.89 -14.39 -20.16
N VAL A 427 -16.01 -14.35 -19.17
CA VAL A 427 -14.73 -13.65 -19.25
C VAL A 427 -13.68 -14.69 -19.58
N ASP A 428 -13.23 -14.74 -20.84
CA ASP A 428 -12.34 -15.78 -21.35
C ASP A 428 -10.97 -15.78 -20.69
N ASP A 429 -10.45 -14.59 -20.37
CA ASP A 429 -9.15 -14.45 -19.74
C ASP A 429 -9.24 -13.44 -18.59
N THR A 430 -9.55 -13.99 -17.42
CA THR A 430 -9.83 -13.20 -16.21
C THR A 430 -8.59 -12.65 -15.54
N ARG A 431 -7.37 -13.05 -15.97
CA ARG A 431 -6.13 -12.79 -15.26
C ARG A 431 -5.06 -12.19 -16.16
N ARG A 432 -4.46 -11.07 -15.72
CA ARG A 432 -3.33 -10.43 -16.38
C ARG A 432 -2.22 -10.16 -15.37
N THR A 433 -1.01 -10.46 -15.77
CA THR A 433 0.20 -10.11 -14.99
C THR A 433 0.91 -8.95 -15.68
N ILE A 434 1.13 -7.88 -14.95
CA ILE A 434 1.75 -6.66 -15.45
C ILE A 434 2.89 -6.19 -14.54
N VAL A 435 3.86 -5.48 -15.10
CA VAL A 435 4.98 -4.89 -14.38
C VAL A 435 5.04 -3.40 -14.75
N PRO A 436 4.34 -2.52 -14.01
CA PRO A 436 4.32 -1.09 -14.30
C PRO A 436 5.62 -0.40 -13.87
N THR A 437 5.95 0.70 -14.51
CA THR A 437 6.92 1.67 -14.00
C THR A 437 6.27 2.57 -12.95
N SER A 438 7.06 3.23 -12.12
CA SER A 438 6.53 4.20 -11.14
C SER A 438 5.83 5.36 -11.86
N GLY A 439 4.66 5.76 -11.37
CA GLY A 439 3.84 6.83 -11.94
C GLY A 439 3.04 6.43 -13.19
N ALA A 440 3.01 5.16 -13.55
CA ALA A 440 2.29 4.69 -14.73
C ALA A 440 0.79 4.49 -14.46
N ALA A 441 -0.04 4.89 -15.42
CA ALA A 441 -1.43 4.45 -15.55
C ALA A 441 -1.49 3.38 -16.67
N VAL A 442 -1.63 2.12 -16.29
CA VAL A 442 -1.54 0.98 -17.22
C VAL A 442 -2.93 0.55 -17.67
N LEU A 443 -3.18 0.56 -18.98
CA LEU A 443 -4.39 -0.02 -19.55
C LEU A 443 -4.27 -1.54 -19.62
N ILE A 444 -5.20 -2.24 -18.94
CA ILE A 444 -5.28 -3.68 -18.85
C ILE A 444 -6.54 -4.15 -19.55
N LYS A 445 -6.38 -4.71 -20.75
CA LYS A 445 -7.52 -5.23 -21.51
C LYS A 445 -7.79 -6.68 -21.13
N MET A 446 -9.03 -6.94 -20.77
CA MET A 446 -9.56 -8.28 -20.55
C MET A 446 -10.54 -8.60 -21.68
N ASP A 447 -10.31 -9.73 -22.35
CA ASP A 447 -11.19 -10.17 -23.42
C ASP A 447 -12.46 -10.75 -22.81
N THR A 448 -13.54 -10.02 -22.98
CA THR A 448 -14.87 -10.45 -22.56
C THR A 448 -15.63 -10.91 -23.78
N GLN A 449 -16.05 -12.15 -23.80
CA GLN A 449 -17.04 -12.59 -24.78
C GLN A 449 -18.42 -12.41 -24.18
N ALA A 450 -19.19 -11.50 -24.74
CA ALA A 450 -20.62 -11.39 -24.46
C ALA A 450 -21.38 -12.60 -25.06
N ASN A 451 -20.86 -13.80 -24.80
CA ASN A 451 -21.54 -15.03 -25.12
C ASN A 451 -22.61 -15.26 -24.06
N ARG A 452 -23.78 -14.67 -24.30
CA ARG A 452 -24.95 -14.92 -23.46
C ARG A 452 -25.25 -16.42 -23.51
N GLN A 453 -24.73 -17.16 -22.53
CA GLN A 453 -25.17 -18.54 -22.34
C GLN A 453 -26.65 -18.53 -22.00
N SER A 454 -27.45 -19.23 -22.80
CA SER A 454 -28.88 -19.33 -22.61
C SER A 454 -29.23 -20.79 -22.37
N PHE A 455 -30.20 -21.03 -21.51
CA PHE A 455 -30.78 -22.35 -21.38
C PHE A 455 -31.70 -22.61 -22.56
N VAL A 456 -31.35 -23.60 -23.39
CA VAL A 456 -32.13 -23.98 -24.56
C VAL A 456 -32.65 -25.41 -24.39
N ARG A 457 -33.95 -25.56 -24.43
CA ARG A 457 -34.59 -26.87 -24.47
C ARG A 457 -34.79 -27.31 -25.91
N PHE A 458 -34.11 -28.38 -26.31
CA PHE A 458 -34.24 -28.93 -27.65
C PHE A 458 -35.25 -30.04 -27.68
N MET A 459 -36.20 -29.95 -28.63
CA MET A 459 -37.30 -30.89 -28.82
C MET A 459 -37.21 -31.55 -30.20
N GLN A 460 -37.57 -32.82 -30.29
CA GLN A 460 -37.74 -33.51 -31.56
C GLN A 460 -39.03 -33.06 -32.23
N PRO A 461 -39.19 -33.22 -33.55
CA PRO A 461 -40.46 -32.94 -34.24
C PRO A 461 -41.64 -33.73 -33.71
N SER A 462 -41.37 -34.88 -33.05
CA SER A 462 -42.39 -35.73 -32.38
C SER A 462 -42.92 -35.13 -31.07
N GLY A 463 -42.32 -34.02 -30.58
CA GLY A 463 -42.62 -33.44 -29.25
C GLY A 463 -41.83 -34.08 -28.11
N GLU A 464 -41.00 -35.09 -28.37
CA GLU A 464 -40.09 -35.66 -27.37
C GLU A 464 -38.85 -34.76 -27.19
N VAL A 465 -38.32 -34.70 -25.97
CA VAL A 465 -37.06 -33.98 -25.70
C VAL A 465 -35.87 -34.70 -26.34
N ILE A 466 -34.85 -33.95 -26.72
CA ILE A 466 -33.58 -34.53 -27.18
C ILE A 466 -32.92 -35.27 -25.99
N PRO A 467 -32.39 -36.49 -26.21
CA PRO A 467 -31.87 -37.33 -25.15
C PRO A 467 -30.67 -36.70 -24.43
N PHE A 468 -30.56 -37.02 -23.14
CA PHE A 468 -29.40 -36.68 -22.32
C PHE A 468 -28.07 -37.14 -22.97
N GLY A 469 -27.05 -36.30 -22.94
CA GLY A 469 -25.72 -36.58 -23.50
C GLY A 469 -25.63 -36.34 -25.02
N ALA A 470 -26.66 -35.80 -25.66
CA ALA A 470 -26.58 -35.36 -27.06
C ALA A 470 -25.62 -34.16 -27.18
N SER A 471 -24.72 -34.19 -28.16
CA SER A 471 -23.81 -33.07 -28.45
C SER A 471 -24.56 -32.01 -29.24
N VAL A 472 -24.32 -30.73 -28.86
CA VAL A 472 -24.79 -29.56 -29.59
C VAL A 472 -23.61 -28.98 -30.35
N LEU A 473 -23.72 -28.91 -31.68
CA LEU A 473 -22.67 -28.42 -32.57
C LEU A 473 -23.12 -27.10 -33.22
N ASP A 474 -22.20 -26.22 -33.49
CA ASP A 474 -22.39 -24.98 -34.27
C ASP A 474 -22.42 -25.25 -35.80
N GLU A 475 -22.55 -24.17 -36.60
CA GLU A 475 -22.48 -24.24 -38.07
C GLU A 475 -21.15 -24.81 -38.59
N SER A 476 -20.07 -24.64 -37.83
CA SER A 476 -18.74 -25.15 -38.16
C SER A 476 -18.49 -26.56 -37.63
N HIS A 477 -19.51 -27.22 -37.08
CA HIS A 477 -19.45 -28.54 -36.44
C HIS A 477 -18.58 -28.63 -35.19
N ASN A 478 -18.28 -27.50 -34.54
CA ASN A 478 -17.63 -27.49 -33.23
C ASN A 478 -18.64 -27.80 -32.13
N ALA A 479 -18.24 -28.59 -31.13
CA ALA A 479 -19.07 -28.88 -29.98
C ALA A 479 -19.16 -27.64 -29.08
N ILE A 480 -20.34 -27.04 -28.95
CA ILE A 480 -20.63 -25.85 -28.18
C ILE A 480 -21.44 -26.10 -26.91
N GLY A 481 -21.86 -27.36 -26.70
CA GLY A 481 -22.61 -27.74 -25.51
C GLY A 481 -23.02 -29.21 -25.55
N MET A 482 -23.66 -29.65 -24.47
CA MET A 482 -24.23 -30.99 -24.33
C MET A 482 -25.62 -30.89 -23.71
N VAL A 483 -26.53 -31.69 -24.20
CA VAL A 483 -27.92 -31.77 -23.69
C VAL A 483 -27.91 -32.46 -22.33
N GLY A 484 -28.37 -31.74 -21.32
CA GLY A 484 -28.57 -32.20 -19.96
C GLY A 484 -29.93 -32.85 -19.72
N GLN A 485 -30.40 -32.83 -18.48
CA GLN A 485 -31.72 -33.35 -18.10
C GLN A 485 -32.84 -32.57 -18.79
N ASN A 486 -33.94 -33.26 -19.07
CA ASN A 486 -35.14 -32.66 -19.66
C ASN A 486 -34.93 -31.93 -21.00
N GLY A 487 -33.92 -32.36 -21.80
CA GLY A 487 -33.61 -31.77 -23.09
C GLY A 487 -32.96 -30.38 -23.06
N VAL A 488 -32.51 -29.91 -21.90
CA VAL A 488 -31.95 -28.58 -21.74
C VAL A 488 -30.43 -28.63 -21.93
N ALA A 489 -29.92 -27.78 -22.81
CA ALA A 489 -28.49 -27.49 -22.94
C ALA A 489 -28.21 -26.02 -22.64
N MET A 490 -27.03 -25.75 -22.13
CA MET A 490 -26.52 -24.41 -21.98
C MET A 490 -25.66 -24.10 -23.20
N VAL A 491 -26.06 -23.12 -24.00
CA VAL A 491 -25.38 -22.74 -25.24
C VAL A 491 -25.30 -21.21 -25.38
N ALA A 492 -24.23 -20.74 -25.97
CA ALA A 492 -24.07 -19.33 -26.29
C ALA A 492 -24.92 -18.97 -27.52
N LEU A 493 -25.86 -18.02 -27.36
CA LEU A 493 -26.66 -17.48 -28.45
C LEU A 493 -26.07 -16.17 -28.95
N LYS A 494 -25.64 -16.16 -30.21
CA LYS A 494 -25.20 -14.93 -30.91
C LYS A 494 -26.42 -14.11 -31.33
N GLU A 495 -26.26 -12.82 -31.46
CA GLU A 495 -27.31 -11.98 -32.06
C GLU A 495 -27.52 -12.37 -33.50
N GLY A 496 -28.78 -12.39 -33.91
CA GLY A 496 -29.19 -12.87 -35.23
C GLY A 496 -29.46 -14.37 -35.27
N GLN A 497 -29.15 -14.98 -36.41
CA GLN A 497 -29.47 -16.40 -36.67
C GLN A 497 -28.46 -17.33 -36.00
N ASN A 498 -28.97 -18.26 -35.22
CA ASN A 498 -28.21 -19.36 -34.60
C ASN A 498 -28.65 -20.68 -35.23
N VAL A 499 -27.70 -21.47 -35.72
CA VAL A 499 -27.95 -22.80 -36.31
C VAL A 499 -27.22 -23.84 -35.47
N PHE A 500 -27.93 -24.85 -35.07
CA PHE A 500 -27.42 -25.94 -34.24
C PHE A 500 -27.60 -27.29 -34.95
N THR A 501 -26.62 -28.17 -34.79
CA THR A 501 -26.76 -29.58 -35.15
C THR A 501 -26.65 -30.40 -33.87
N LEU A 502 -27.68 -31.17 -33.57
CA LEU A 502 -27.72 -32.05 -32.41
C LEU A 502 -27.42 -33.48 -32.83
N GLN A 503 -26.52 -34.17 -32.13
CA GLN A 503 -26.10 -35.52 -32.43
C GLN A 503 -26.20 -36.41 -31.20
N TRP A 504 -26.83 -37.58 -31.34
CA TRP A 504 -26.95 -38.60 -30.29
C TRP A 504 -26.99 -40.02 -30.85
N LYS A 505 -27.05 -41.02 -30.00
CA LYS A 505 -27.25 -42.41 -30.39
C LYS A 505 -28.66 -42.86 -30.02
N LYS A 506 -29.46 -43.32 -31.02
CA LYS A 506 -30.76 -43.93 -30.80
C LYS A 506 -30.63 -45.40 -31.19
N ASN A 507 -30.87 -46.34 -30.26
CA ASN A 507 -30.73 -47.80 -30.48
C ASN A 507 -29.37 -48.21 -31.10
N LYS A 508 -28.26 -47.62 -30.58
CA LYS A 508 -26.87 -47.79 -31.06
C LYS A 508 -26.60 -47.26 -32.49
N LYS A 509 -27.59 -46.65 -33.15
CA LYS A 509 -27.39 -45.97 -34.44
C LYS A 509 -27.25 -44.46 -34.23
N PRO A 510 -26.39 -43.80 -35.03
CA PRO A 510 -26.27 -42.33 -34.96
C PRO A 510 -27.59 -41.68 -35.41
N ALA A 511 -28.04 -40.69 -34.68
CA ALA A 511 -29.20 -39.86 -34.99
C ALA A 511 -28.76 -38.38 -34.88
N GLN A 512 -29.30 -37.56 -35.77
CA GLN A 512 -29.02 -36.10 -35.76
C GLN A 512 -30.25 -35.31 -36.19
N CYS A 513 -30.34 -34.08 -35.75
CA CYS A 513 -31.30 -33.11 -36.23
C CYS A 513 -30.72 -31.68 -36.24
N GLY A 514 -31.24 -30.83 -37.12
CA GLY A 514 -30.90 -29.42 -37.19
C GLY A 514 -31.91 -28.57 -36.43
N ALA A 515 -31.45 -27.54 -35.76
CA ALA A 515 -32.31 -26.57 -35.10
C ALA A 515 -31.87 -25.14 -35.48
N ARG A 516 -32.82 -24.23 -35.59
CA ARG A 516 -32.55 -22.83 -35.91
C ARG A 516 -33.29 -21.94 -34.93
N TYR A 517 -32.61 -20.86 -34.52
CA TYR A 517 -33.16 -19.83 -33.64
C TYR A 517 -32.68 -18.45 -34.06
N VAL A 518 -33.60 -17.51 -34.18
CA VAL A 518 -33.26 -16.11 -34.45
C VAL A 518 -33.44 -15.33 -33.17
N LYS A 519 -32.31 -14.86 -32.61
CA LYS A 519 -32.32 -13.97 -31.44
C LYS A 519 -32.58 -12.55 -31.94
N GLN A 520 -33.71 -11.97 -31.55
CA GLN A 520 -33.99 -10.56 -31.75
C GLN A 520 -33.29 -9.77 -30.67
N GLY A 521 -32.53 -8.71 -31.03
CA GLY A 521 -31.85 -7.84 -30.07
C GLY A 521 -32.88 -7.21 -29.14
N THR A 522 -32.79 -7.50 -27.86
CA THR A 522 -33.46 -6.73 -26.80
C THR A 522 -32.38 -5.93 -26.08
N GLU A 523 -32.52 -4.62 -26.03
CA GLU A 523 -31.60 -3.70 -25.30
C GLU A 523 -31.68 -3.91 -23.79
N ASP A 524 -32.70 -4.55 -23.26
CA ASP A 524 -32.92 -4.74 -21.84
C ASP A 524 -32.18 -5.96 -21.28
N ARG A 525 -31.50 -5.78 -20.17
CA ARG A 525 -30.92 -6.89 -19.39
C ARG A 525 -32.07 -7.78 -18.87
N PRO A 526 -32.06 -9.09 -19.15
CA PRO A 526 -33.10 -9.98 -18.62
C PRO A 526 -33.04 -9.96 -17.08
N THR A 527 -34.20 -10.01 -16.45
CA THR A 527 -34.31 -10.25 -15.01
C THR A 527 -33.73 -11.62 -14.65
N GLU A 528 -33.38 -11.80 -13.36
CA GLU A 528 -32.81 -13.08 -12.88
C GLU A 528 -33.71 -14.28 -13.20
N GLU A 529 -35.04 -14.14 -13.11
CA GLU A 529 -36.02 -15.16 -13.49
C GLU A 529 -36.03 -15.45 -15.01
N GLU A 530 -35.88 -14.44 -15.84
CA GLU A 530 -35.83 -14.58 -17.30
C GLU A 530 -34.54 -15.24 -17.77
N ALA A 531 -33.43 -15.02 -17.09
CA ALA A 531 -32.13 -15.59 -17.41
C ALA A 531 -32.13 -17.15 -17.27
N PHE A 532 -32.91 -17.68 -16.35
CA PHE A 532 -33.05 -19.14 -16.13
C PHE A 532 -34.17 -19.80 -16.93
N LYS A 533 -34.98 -19.04 -17.65
CA LYS A 533 -36.07 -19.59 -18.46
C LYS A 533 -35.52 -20.23 -19.73
N ALA A 534 -35.74 -21.53 -19.88
CA ALA A 534 -35.28 -22.24 -21.07
C ALA A 534 -36.07 -21.81 -22.32
N ILE A 535 -35.34 -21.46 -23.38
CA ILE A 535 -35.89 -21.19 -24.70
C ILE A 535 -36.18 -22.53 -25.37
N GLU A 536 -37.40 -22.76 -25.82
CA GLU A 536 -37.77 -24.00 -26.49
C GLU A 536 -37.49 -23.90 -28.00
N ILE A 537 -36.68 -24.83 -28.52
CA ILE A 537 -36.34 -24.90 -29.94
C ILE A 537 -36.65 -26.32 -30.45
N THR A 538 -37.48 -26.40 -31.47
CA THR A 538 -37.81 -27.68 -32.09
C THR A 538 -36.84 -27.97 -33.23
N CYS A 539 -36.28 -29.17 -33.24
CA CYS A 539 -35.48 -29.70 -34.34
C CYS A 539 -36.28 -29.87 -35.62
N ILE A 540 -35.63 -29.67 -36.74
CA ILE A 540 -36.13 -30.00 -38.06
C ILE A 540 -35.37 -31.25 -38.54
N ASN A 541 -36.07 -32.31 -38.92
CA ASN A 541 -35.41 -33.48 -39.46
C ASN A 541 -34.73 -33.11 -40.79
N ASN A 542 -33.40 -33.30 -40.87
CA ASN A 542 -32.64 -33.11 -42.10
C ASN A 542 -32.98 -34.22 -43.11
N GLY A 543 -34.20 -34.14 -43.68
CA GLY A 543 -34.67 -34.97 -44.77
C GLY A 543 -35.20 -34.15 -45.96
N ALA A 544 -35.04 -32.78 -45.84
CA ALA A 544 -35.39 -31.88 -46.94
C ALA A 544 -34.40 -30.72 -46.97
N THR A 545 -33.36 -30.83 -47.77
CA THR A 545 -32.66 -29.66 -48.33
C THR A 545 -33.64 -28.90 -49.24
N PRO A 546 -33.79 -27.59 -49.16
CA PRO A 546 -34.19 -26.80 -50.29
C PRO A 546 -33.01 -26.52 -51.21
#